data_1d682100be5083fd7fa6b080791204dc
#
_entry.id   1d682100be5083fd7fa6b080791204dc
#
_cell.length_a   1.000
_cell.length_b   1.000
_cell.length_c   1.000
_cell.angle_alpha   90.00
_cell.angle_beta   90.00
_cell.angle_gamma   90.00
#
_symmetry.space_group_name_H-M   'P 1'
#
loop_
_entity.id
_entity.type
_entity.pdbx_description
1 polymer ?
#
loop_
_entity_poly.entity_id
_entity_poly.type
_entity_poly.pdbx_seq_one_letter_code
_entity_poly.pdbx_strand_id
1 'polypeptide(L)'
;MKILITGATGFIGQNLLPQLCSVCPDVEVLTLNRSVEKAELLFPQDRFTNFVHTSADNWDMVRAFNPNIVIHLAALSTADNDIRIIDSLIASNITYGVQLLSVLSNCPSLKLFVNTGSFAEYRLGVQQFDSAYLYSATKTAFRTFLNYYAGLYAFKYITAVQIGR
;
A
#
# COMPACT_ATOMS: atom_id res chain seq x y z
N MET A 1 4.52 2.08 -18.25
CA MET A 1 4.95 1.73 -16.87
C MET A 1 3.74 1.29 -16.08
N LYS A 2 3.82 0.16 -15.37
CA LYS A 2 2.69 -0.43 -14.62
C LYS A 2 2.84 -0.20 -13.13
N ILE A 3 1.85 0.44 -12.51
CA ILE A 3 1.83 0.75 -11.07
C ILE A 3 0.62 0.09 -10.42
N LEU A 4 0.86 -0.69 -9.38
CA LEU A 4 -0.19 -1.23 -8.50
C LEU A 4 -0.34 -0.31 -7.29
N ILE A 5 -1.57 0.06 -6.97
CA ILE A 5 -1.87 0.93 -5.81
C ILE A 5 -2.92 0.26 -4.92
N THR A 6 -2.61 0.12 -3.64
CA THR A 6 -3.59 -0.26 -2.61
C THR A 6 -3.99 0.97 -1.80
N GLY A 7 -5.24 1.03 -1.33
CA GLY A 7 -5.73 2.19 -0.58
C GLY A 7 -5.93 3.46 -1.41
N ALA A 8 -6.15 3.29 -2.72
CA ALA A 8 -6.39 4.38 -3.67
C ALA A 8 -7.54 5.33 -3.26
N THR A 9 -8.60 4.78 -2.66
CA THR A 9 -9.79 5.53 -2.21
C THR A 9 -9.62 6.22 -0.85
N GLY A 10 -8.44 6.13 -0.24
CA GLY A 10 -8.06 6.85 0.98
C GLY A 10 -7.56 8.25 0.69
N PHE A 11 -7.30 9.04 1.74
CA PHE A 11 -6.89 10.45 1.62
C PHE A 11 -5.64 10.63 0.74
N ILE A 12 -4.58 9.84 1.00
CA ILE A 12 -3.34 9.94 0.20
C ILE A 12 -3.60 9.53 -1.24
N GLY A 13 -4.31 8.42 -1.47
CA GLY A 13 -4.60 7.90 -2.80
C GLY A 13 -5.37 8.89 -3.66
N GLN A 14 -6.42 9.52 -3.12
CA GLN A 14 -7.23 10.51 -3.82
C GLN A 14 -6.44 11.75 -4.28
N ASN A 15 -5.38 12.09 -3.56
CA ASN A 15 -4.50 13.20 -3.94
C ASN A 15 -3.35 12.76 -4.86
N LEU A 16 -2.85 11.54 -4.70
CA LEU A 16 -1.73 10.99 -5.47
C LEU A 16 -2.12 10.66 -6.91
N LEU A 17 -3.26 9.97 -7.11
CA LEU A 17 -3.61 9.43 -8.42
C LEU A 17 -3.80 10.50 -9.50
N PRO A 18 -4.50 11.61 -9.26
CA PRO A 18 -4.61 12.69 -10.26
C PRO A 18 -3.26 13.32 -10.62
N GLN A 19 -2.37 13.46 -9.62
CA GLN A 19 -1.02 14.01 -9.87
C GLN A 19 -0.17 13.02 -10.66
N LEU A 20 -0.27 11.73 -10.36
CA LEU A 20 0.45 10.68 -11.09
C LEU A 20 0.08 10.70 -12.58
N CYS A 21 -1.21 10.79 -12.90
CA CYS A 21 -1.67 10.91 -14.29
C CYS A 21 -1.16 12.18 -14.99
N SER A 22 -1.11 13.29 -14.26
CA SER A 22 -0.61 14.56 -14.81
C SER A 22 0.87 14.51 -15.15
N VAL A 23 1.67 13.84 -14.32
CA VAL A 23 3.14 13.75 -14.48
C VAL A 23 3.54 12.62 -15.42
N CYS A 24 2.77 11.52 -15.42
CA CYS A 24 3.03 10.32 -16.20
C CYS A 24 1.77 9.90 -16.97
N PRO A 25 1.40 10.57 -18.06
CA PRO A 25 0.13 10.31 -18.77
C PRO A 25 0.00 8.89 -19.34
N ASP A 26 1.11 8.23 -19.65
CA ASP A 26 1.13 6.86 -20.20
C ASP A 26 1.25 5.77 -19.10
N VAL A 27 1.02 6.12 -17.83
CA VAL A 27 1.06 5.14 -16.75
C VAL A 27 -0.19 4.25 -16.78
N GLU A 28 0.01 2.93 -16.70
CA GLU A 28 -1.06 1.98 -16.44
C GLU A 28 -1.18 1.74 -14.94
N VAL A 29 -2.37 1.91 -14.40
CA VAL A 29 -2.61 1.79 -12.95
C VAL A 29 -3.63 0.69 -12.68
N LEU A 30 -3.26 -0.24 -11.80
CA LEU A 30 -4.18 -1.19 -11.18
C LEU A 30 -4.41 -0.77 -9.73
N THR A 31 -5.66 -0.61 -9.33
CA THR A 31 -5.99 -0.32 -7.92
C THR A 31 -6.71 -1.50 -7.27
N LEU A 32 -6.27 -1.88 -6.08
CA LEU A 32 -6.93 -2.87 -5.24
C LEU A 32 -7.81 -2.16 -4.20
N ASN A 33 -9.11 -2.45 -4.22
CA ASN A 33 -10.12 -1.69 -3.48
C ASN A 33 -11.04 -2.61 -2.66
N ARG A 34 -11.40 -2.17 -1.45
CA ARG A 34 -12.48 -2.80 -0.66
C ARG A 34 -13.86 -2.57 -1.28
N SER A 35 -14.05 -1.42 -1.96
CA SER A 35 -15.21 -1.12 -2.79
C SER A 35 -14.71 -0.63 -4.14
N VAL A 36 -15.03 -1.39 -5.19
CA VAL A 36 -14.72 -1.07 -6.58
C VAL A 36 -15.58 0.10 -7.03
N GLU A 37 -16.86 0.12 -6.65
CA GLU A 37 -17.81 1.18 -7.00
C GLU A 37 -17.32 2.55 -6.49
N LYS A 38 -16.75 2.59 -5.27
CA LYS A 38 -16.17 3.81 -4.74
C LYS A 38 -14.95 4.26 -5.54
N ALA A 39 -14.13 3.32 -6.00
CA ALA A 39 -12.96 3.66 -6.82
C ALA A 39 -13.37 4.19 -8.18
N GLU A 40 -14.36 3.59 -8.83
CA GLU A 40 -14.93 4.04 -10.10
C GLU A 40 -15.56 5.42 -10.02
N LEU A 41 -16.24 5.73 -8.90
CA LEU A 41 -16.79 7.07 -8.66
C LEU A 41 -15.71 8.13 -8.48
N LEU A 42 -14.61 7.82 -7.83
CA LEU A 42 -13.50 8.75 -7.57
C LEU A 42 -12.60 8.93 -8.80
N PHE A 43 -12.44 7.87 -9.58
CA PHE A 43 -11.54 7.81 -10.73
C PHE A 43 -12.28 7.23 -11.95
N PRO A 44 -13.26 7.96 -12.48
CA PRO A 44 -14.08 7.47 -13.59
C PRO A 44 -13.27 7.27 -14.87
N GLN A 45 -13.63 6.24 -15.63
CA GLN A 45 -12.89 5.75 -16.79
C GLN A 45 -12.73 6.80 -17.92
N ASP A 46 -13.64 7.74 -18.05
CA ASP A 46 -13.57 8.83 -19.02
C ASP A 46 -12.42 9.82 -18.75
N ARG A 47 -11.99 9.93 -17.50
CA ARG A 47 -10.87 10.79 -17.07
C ARG A 47 -9.59 10.03 -16.78
N PHE A 48 -9.70 8.74 -16.42
CA PHE A 48 -8.59 7.88 -16.01
C PHE A 48 -8.56 6.61 -16.87
N THR A 49 -8.39 6.80 -18.18
CA THR A 49 -8.51 5.75 -19.21
C THR A 49 -7.57 4.55 -19.00
N ASN A 50 -6.44 4.78 -18.37
CA ASN A 50 -5.43 3.74 -18.12
C ASN A 50 -5.55 3.12 -16.71
N PHE A 51 -6.66 3.38 -15.99
CA PHE A 51 -6.90 2.82 -14.67
C PHE A 51 -7.83 1.64 -14.75
N VAL A 52 -7.45 0.58 -14.02
CA VAL A 52 -8.29 -0.60 -13.79
C VAL A 52 -8.52 -0.74 -12.28
N HIS A 53 -9.79 -0.83 -11.89
CA HIS A 53 -10.19 -1.03 -10.50
C HIS A 53 -10.65 -2.46 -10.29
N THR A 54 -10.17 -3.10 -9.21
CA THR A 54 -10.56 -4.47 -8.86
C THR A 54 -10.67 -4.64 -7.35
N SER A 55 -11.25 -5.78 -6.92
CA SER A 55 -11.36 -6.08 -5.49
C SER A 55 -9.98 -6.26 -4.83
N ALA A 56 -9.95 -6.03 -3.52
CA ALA A 56 -8.70 -6.02 -2.75
C ALA A 56 -7.98 -7.38 -2.72
N ASP A 57 -8.70 -8.46 -2.97
CA ASP A 57 -8.23 -9.85 -2.95
C ASP A 57 -8.15 -10.51 -4.33
N ASN A 58 -8.28 -9.75 -5.40
CA ASN A 58 -8.14 -10.27 -6.76
C ASN A 58 -6.66 -10.47 -7.12
N TRP A 59 -6.05 -11.50 -6.53
CA TRP A 59 -4.63 -11.81 -6.70
C TRP A 59 -4.26 -12.25 -8.12
N ASP A 60 -5.20 -12.84 -8.86
CA ASP A 60 -4.97 -13.24 -10.25
C ASP A 60 -4.82 -12.02 -11.16
N MET A 61 -5.60 -10.98 -10.91
CA MET A 61 -5.43 -9.71 -11.62
C MET A 61 -4.05 -9.08 -11.32
N VAL A 62 -3.56 -9.17 -10.09
CA VAL A 62 -2.21 -8.68 -9.73
C VAL A 62 -1.12 -9.42 -10.49
N ARG A 63 -1.21 -10.76 -10.56
CA ARG A 63 -0.25 -11.60 -11.32
C ARG A 63 -0.29 -11.27 -12.80
N ALA A 64 -1.48 -11.19 -13.40
CA ALA A 64 -1.66 -10.84 -14.81
C ALA A 64 -1.16 -9.43 -15.13
N PHE A 65 -1.40 -8.48 -14.25
CA PHE A 65 -0.93 -7.11 -14.40
C PHE A 65 0.60 -7.00 -14.32
N ASN A 66 1.25 -7.81 -13.48
CA ASN A 66 2.71 -7.88 -13.31
C ASN A 66 3.35 -6.48 -13.13
N PRO A 67 3.10 -5.79 -12.01
CA PRO A 67 3.47 -4.40 -11.80
C PRO A 67 5.00 -4.18 -11.77
N ASN A 68 5.43 -3.01 -12.24
CA ASN A 68 6.82 -2.54 -12.08
C ASN A 68 7.03 -1.88 -10.71
N ILE A 69 6.00 -1.18 -10.24
CA ILE A 69 6.02 -0.43 -8.97
C ILE A 69 4.74 -0.77 -8.19
N VAL A 70 4.88 -0.94 -6.90
CA VAL A 70 3.75 -1.05 -5.97
C VAL A 70 3.77 0.13 -5.01
N ILE A 71 2.63 0.79 -4.82
CA ILE A 71 2.43 1.85 -3.82
C ILE A 71 1.38 1.34 -2.82
N HIS A 72 1.85 0.94 -1.64
CA HIS A 72 1.01 0.35 -0.61
C HIS A 72 0.57 1.40 0.40
N LEU A 73 -0.66 1.94 0.17
CA LEU A 73 -1.28 2.96 1.03
C LEU A 73 -2.36 2.37 1.94
N ALA A 74 -2.82 1.14 1.66
CA ALA A 74 -3.87 0.50 2.44
C ALA A 74 -3.41 0.29 3.88
N ALA A 75 -4.14 0.85 4.83
CA ALA A 75 -3.94 0.66 6.26
C ALA A 75 -5.22 1.04 7.01
N LEU A 76 -5.42 0.41 8.16
CA LEU A 76 -6.35 0.88 9.18
C LEU A 76 -5.54 1.76 10.14
N SER A 77 -5.80 3.08 10.12
CA SER A 77 -5.13 4.06 10.97
C SER A 77 -6.01 4.45 12.15
N THR A 78 -5.52 4.26 13.35
CA THR A 78 -6.25 4.58 14.59
C THR A 78 -5.28 4.82 15.74
N ALA A 79 -5.67 5.63 16.69
CA ALA A 79 -4.99 5.77 17.99
C ALA A 79 -5.65 4.87 19.06
N ASP A 80 -6.71 4.14 18.73
CA ASP A 80 -7.40 3.22 19.63
C ASP A 80 -6.54 1.97 19.88
N ASN A 81 -6.49 1.53 21.13
CA ASN A 81 -5.80 0.32 21.58
C ASN A 81 -6.77 -0.71 22.18
N ASP A 82 -8.08 -0.57 21.94
CA ASP A 82 -9.11 -1.51 22.43
C ASP A 82 -8.91 -2.90 21.83
N ILE A 83 -9.14 -3.94 22.64
CA ILE A 83 -9.03 -5.34 22.20
C ILE A 83 -9.89 -5.66 20.98
N ARG A 84 -11.04 -4.99 20.83
CA ARG A 84 -11.99 -5.19 19.73
C ARG A 84 -11.44 -4.79 18.35
N ILE A 85 -10.39 -3.97 18.32
CA ILE A 85 -9.80 -3.50 17.06
C ILE A 85 -8.60 -4.35 16.63
N ILE A 86 -8.05 -5.19 17.50
CA ILE A 86 -6.79 -5.91 17.24
C ILE A 86 -6.87 -6.74 15.97
N ASP A 87 -7.90 -7.58 15.82
CA ASP A 87 -8.02 -8.48 14.66
C ASP A 87 -8.11 -7.70 13.35
N SER A 88 -8.92 -6.65 13.30
CA SER A 88 -9.07 -5.82 12.10
C SER A 88 -7.80 -5.02 11.79
N LEU A 89 -7.07 -4.60 12.82
CA LEU A 89 -5.81 -3.88 12.67
C LEU A 89 -4.71 -4.80 12.11
N ILE A 90 -4.56 -6.01 12.67
CA ILE A 90 -3.61 -7.02 12.20
C ILE A 90 -3.98 -7.47 10.78
N ALA A 91 -5.25 -7.77 10.53
CA ALA A 91 -5.72 -8.18 9.21
C ALA A 91 -5.41 -7.13 8.14
N SER A 92 -5.68 -5.85 8.43
CA SER A 92 -5.49 -4.76 7.48
C SER A 92 -4.01 -4.36 7.29
N ASN A 93 -3.24 -4.27 8.38
CA ASN A 93 -1.92 -3.65 8.34
C ASN A 93 -0.76 -4.65 8.19
N ILE A 94 -1.01 -5.93 8.51
CA ILE A 94 0.00 -6.99 8.42
C ILE A 94 -0.45 -8.04 7.41
N THR A 95 -1.54 -8.76 7.70
CA THR A 95 -1.94 -9.95 6.91
C THR A 95 -2.13 -9.60 5.44
N TYR A 96 -2.90 -8.56 5.16
CA TYR A 96 -3.15 -8.11 3.77
C TYR A 96 -1.86 -7.73 3.04
N GLY A 97 -0.98 -6.97 3.67
CA GLY A 97 0.31 -6.60 3.09
C GLY A 97 1.23 -7.80 2.83
N VAL A 98 1.25 -8.79 3.74
CA VAL A 98 2.04 -10.03 3.58
C VAL A 98 1.47 -10.90 2.46
N GLN A 99 0.14 -11.01 2.35
CA GLN A 99 -0.51 -11.70 1.22
C GLN A 99 -0.13 -11.04 -0.12
N LEU A 100 -0.17 -9.72 -0.18
CA LEU A 100 0.27 -8.97 -1.36
C LEU A 100 1.73 -9.27 -1.70
N LEU A 101 2.64 -9.21 -0.73
CA LEU A 101 4.07 -9.54 -0.95
C LEU A 101 4.25 -10.97 -1.46
N SER A 102 3.50 -11.92 -0.94
CA SER A 102 3.51 -13.32 -1.39
C SER A 102 3.05 -13.46 -2.86
N VAL A 103 2.05 -12.71 -3.27
CA VAL A 103 1.59 -12.68 -4.67
C VAL A 103 2.65 -12.04 -5.57
N LEU A 104 3.22 -10.92 -5.12
CA LEU A 104 4.24 -10.17 -5.86
C LEU A 104 5.55 -10.92 -6.05
N SER A 105 5.83 -11.93 -5.23
CA SER A 105 6.99 -12.83 -5.42
C SER A 105 6.98 -13.56 -6.77
N ASN A 106 5.80 -13.68 -7.39
CA ASN A 106 5.61 -14.24 -8.73
C ASN A 106 5.47 -13.17 -9.83
N CYS A 107 5.82 -11.91 -9.54
CA CYS A 107 5.77 -10.80 -10.48
C CYS A 107 7.21 -10.36 -10.85
N PRO A 108 7.82 -10.95 -11.89
CA PRO A 108 9.23 -10.70 -12.22
C PRO A 108 9.53 -9.26 -12.67
N SER A 109 8.50 -8.49 -13.04
CA SER A 109 8.66 -7.09 -13.42
C SER A 109 8.77 -6.13 -12.24
N LEU A 110 8.54 -6.59 -11.00
CA LEU A 110 8.59 -5.75 -9.81
C LEU A 110 10.00 -5.23 -9.56
N LYS A 111 10.14 -3.91 -9.50
CA LYS A 111 11.41 -3.21 -9.23
C LYS A 111 11.38 -2.45 -7.90
N LEU A 112 10.23 -1.89 -7.54
CA LEU A 112 10.11 -1.02 -6.38
C LEU A 112 8.80 -1.24 -5.64
N PHE A 113 8.90 -1.40 -4.32
CA PHE A 113 7.76 -1.38 -3.41
C PHE A 113 7.83 -0.12 -2.53
N VAL A 114 6.85 0.76 -2.65
CA VAL A 114 6.70 1.96 -1.81
C VAL A 114 5.75 1.63 -0.67
N ASN A 115 6.29 1.56 0.54
CA ASN A 115 5.53 1.38 1.77
C ASN A 115 5.24 2.73 2.42
N THR A 116 4.13 2.85 3.13
CA THR A 116 3.85 4.00 3.99
C THR A 116 4.12 3.65 5.44
N GLY A 117 5.01 4.40 6.07
CA GLY A 117 5.28 4.36 7.51
C GLY A 117 4.53 5.47 8.25
N SER A 118 4.81 5.59 9.55
CA SER A 118 4.25 6.61 10.42
C SER A 118 5.34 7.23 11.29
N PHE A 119 5.27 8.52 11.55
CA PHE A 119 6.15 9.17 12.53
C PHE A 119 5.99 8.58 13.94
N ALA A 120 4.81 8.03 14.23
CA ALA A 120 4.52 7.38 15.52
C ALA A 120 5.30 6.06 15.75
N GLU A 121 6.05 5.58 14.75
CA GLU A 121 7.02 4.49 14.90
C GLU A 121 8.29 4.93 15.63
N TYR A 122 8.50 6.24 15.81
CA TYR A 122 9.76 6.84 16.26
C TYR A 122 9.57 7.77 17.48
N ARG A 123 8.81 7.36 18.48
CA ARG A 123 8.48 8.15 19.65
C ARG A 123 9.72 8.71 20.38
N LEU A 124 10.80 7.93 20.44
CA LEU A 124 12.06 8.31 21.09
C LEU A 124 13.13 8.87 20.12
N GLY A 125 12.76 9.12 18.86
CA GLY A 125 13.65 9.63 17.83
C GLY A 125 13.86 8.66 16.66
N VAL A 126 14.36 9.21 15.54
CA VAL A 126 14.41 8.51 14.24
C VAL A 126 15.40 7.35 14.14
N GLN A 127 16.25 7.18 15.14
CA GLN A 127 17.27 6.11 15.13
C GLN A 127 16.79 4.80 15.74
N GLN A 128 15.66 4.81 16.44
CA GLN A 128 15.13 3.63 17.12
C GLN A 128 13.62 3.54 16.96
N PHE A 129 13.14 2.34 16.57
CA PHE A 129 11.71 2.06 16.58
C PHE A 129 11.21 1.99 18.03
N ASP A 130 10.29 2.87 18.36
CA ASP A 130 9.56 2.90 19.63
C ASP A 130 8.13 3.36 19.36
N SER A 131 7.25 2.42 19.12
CA SER A 131 5.89 2.66 18.66
C SER A 131 5.02 3.28 19.73
N ALA A 132 4.43 4.45 19.42
CA ALA A 132 3.54 5.18 20.32
C ALA A 132 2.15 4.52 20.48
N TYR A 133 1.70 3.79 19.47
CA TYR A 133 0.37 3.17 19.39
C TYR A 133 0.45 1.78 18.79
N LEU A 134 -0.58 0.95 19.04
CA LEU A 134 -0.69 -0.37 18.43
C LEU A 134 -0.66 -0.30 16.88
N TYR A 135 -1.32 0.72 16.30
CA TYR A 135 -1.23 1.00 14.86
C TYR A 135 0.23 1.14 14.38
N SER A 136 1.03 1.99 15.04
CA SER A 136 2.42 2.19 14.63
C SER A 136 3.28 0.93 14.84
N ALA A 137 2.98 0.12 15.85
CA ALA A 137 3.61 -1.19 16.03
C ALA A 137 3.32 -2.13 14.85
N THR A 138 2.10 -2.13 14.29
CA THR A 138 1.80 -2.92 13.09
C THR A 138 2.57 -2.43 11.87
N LYS A 139 2.80 -1.13 11.73
CA LYS A 139 3.60 -0.56 10.64
C LYS A 139 5.08 -0.99 10.75
N THR A 140 5.63 -0.95 11.95
CA THR A 140 7.00 -1.45 12.22
C THR A 140 7.10 -2.95 11.95
N ALA A 141 6.13 -3.75 12.42
CA ALA A 141 6.11 -5.20 12.18
C ALA A 141 6.06 -5.53 10.68
N PHE A 142 5.26 -4.81 9.89
CA PHE A 142 5.17 -5.03 8.44
C PHE A 142 6.52 -4.78 7.74
N ARG A 143 7.35 -3.85 8.20
CA ARG A 143 8.70 -3.64 7.64
C ARG A 143 9.58 -4.88 7.72
N THR A 144 9.42 -5.70 8.75
CA THR A 144 10.18 -6.97 8.89
C THR A 144 9.82 -7.93 7.76
N PHE A 145 8.53 -8.08 7.46
CA PHE A 145 8.07 -8.90 6.33
C PHE A 145 8.54 -8.33 5.00
N LEU A 146 8.44 -7.01 4.83
CA LEU A 146 8.89 -6.35 3.61
C LEU A 146 10.38 -6.57 3.36
N ASN A 147 11.21 -6.45 4.39
CA ASN A 147 12.65 -6.72 4.30
C ASN A 147 12.94 -8.18 3.92
N TYR A 148 12.21 -9.13 4.51
CA TYR A 148 12.33 -10.56 4.18
C TYR A 148 12.04 -10.82 2.70
N TYR A 149 10.90 -10.35 2.19
CA TYR A 149 10.52 -10.57 0.79
C TYR A 149 11.44 -9.83 -0.19
N ALA A 150 11.85 -8.62 0.11
CA ALA A 150 12.78 -7.86 -0.74
C ALA A 150 14.15 -8.56 -0.85
N GLY A 151 14.62 -9.17 0.23
CA GLY A 151 15.87 -9.94 0.24
C GLY A 151 15.80 -11.21 -0.61
N LEU A 152 14.63 -11.88 -0.64
CA LEU A 152 14.44 -13.12 -1.42
C LEU A 152 14.21 -12.87 -2.92
N TYR A 153 13.47 -11.82 -3.28
CA TYR A 153 12.94 -11.62 -4.63
C TYR A 153 13.57 -10.43 -5.36
N ALA A 154 14.65 -9.86 -4.80
CA ALA A 154 15.52 -8.86 -5.42
C ALA A 154 14.82 -7.58 -5.91
N PHE A 155 13.69 -7.19 -5.32
CA PHE A 155 13.12 -5.86 -5.54
C PHE A 155 13.62 -4.87 -4.47
N LYS A 156 13.64 -3.59 -4.82
CA LYS A 156 13.94 -2.51 -3.86
C LYS A 156 12.69 -2.07 -3.15
N TYR A 157 12.83 -1.58 -1.92
CA TYR A 157 11.73 -0.90 -1.25
C TYR A 157 12.17 0.40 -0.59
N ILE A 158 11.22 1.30 -0.45
CA ILE A 158 11.34 2.52 0.36
C ILE A 158 10.15 2.58 1.31
N THR A 159 10.34 3.22 2.46
CA THR A 159 9.24 3.55 3.37
C THR A 159 9.14 5.06 3.48
N ALA A 160 8.07 5.61 2.93
CA ALA A 160 7.72 7.00 3.09
C ALA A 160 7.05 7.21 4.47
N VAL A 161 7.67 7.99 5.33
CA VAL A 161 7.13 8.31 6.66
C VAL A 161 6.30 9.57 6.56
N GLN A 162 5.00 9.45 6.85
CA GLN A 162 4.12 10.60 6.93
C GLN A 162 4.40 11.33 8.25
N ILE A 163 4.85 12.57 8.15
CA ILE A 163 4.93 13.50 9.28
C ILE A 163 3.56 14.16 9.37
N GLY A 164 2.81 13.85 10.42
CA GLY A 164 1.51 14.46 10.67
C GLY A 164 1.64 15.99 10.82
N ARG A 165 0.63 16.71 10.36
CA ARG A 165 0.40 18.11 10.76
C ARG A 165 -0.39 18.14 12.05
#